data_ece59b4a2fa92c346757d71173fbf80a
#
_entry.id   ece59b4a2fa92c346757d71173fbf80a
#
_cell.length_a   1.000
_cell.length_b   1.000
_cell.length_c   1.000
_cell.angle_alpha   90.00
_cell.angle_beta   90.00
_cell.angle_gamma   90.00
#
_symmetry.space_group_name_H-M   'P 1'
#
loop_
_entity.id
_entity.type
_entity.pdbx_description
1 polymer ?
#
loop_
_entity_poly.entity_id
_entity_poly.type
_entity_poly.pdbx_seq_one_letter_code
_entity_poly.pdbx_strand_id
1 'polypeptide(L)'
;MPETTNPLRYPGAKRSLVGYIDALLEANNLLGCTFYEPYAGSAAVGLELLQRNRIGHLVLCEKDILLYAFWHCVFHDTETLCNLIEATPITIDTWHQQLPYREMTQLDQAPLIELAFAGLFFNRTNFSGILKANPIGGINQTSQYGIDCRFNKPKIIA
;
A
#
# COMPACT_ATOMS: atom_id res chain seq x y z
N MET A 1 -15.44 12.41 10.45
CA MET A 1 -14.85 12.16 9.12
C MET A 1 -14.69 10.66 8.97
N PRO A 2 -14.97 10.05 7.81
CA PRO A 2 -14.72 8.62 7.64
C PRO A 2 -13.23 8.36 7.91
N GLU A 3 -12.96 7.33 8.69
CA GLU A 3 -11.59 6.90 8.97
C GLU A 3 -10.98 6.46 7.64
N THR A 4 -9.92 7.15 7.21
CA THR A 4 -9.20 6.74 6.00
C THR A 4 -8.60 5.38 6.23
N THR A 5 -9.17 4.38 5.66
CA THR A 5 -8.58 3.05 5.65
C THR A 5 -7.46 3.02 4.61
N ASN A 6 -6.23 3.24 5.06
CA ASN A 6 -5.07 3.06 4.21
C ASN A 6 -5.04 1.59 3.72
N PRO A 7 -5.01 1.34 2.41
CA PRO A 7 -5.01 -0.01 1.88
C PRO A 7 -3.75 -0.80 2.25
N LEU A 8 -2.64 -0.13 2.55
CA LEU A 8 -1.38 -0.78 2.94
C LEU A 8 -1.21 -0.81 4.47
N ARG A 9 -0.66 -1.92 4.95
CA ARG A 9 -0.19 -2.11 6.33
C ARG A 9 1.33 -1.98 6.31
N TYR A 10 1.85 -0.87 6.76
CA TYR A 10 3.31 -0.65 6.70
C TYR A 10 3.89 -0.53 8.11
N PRO A 11 4.87 -1.39 8.48
CA PRO A 11 5.60 -1.24 9.73
C PRO A 11 6.26 0.14 9.79
N GLY A 12 6.02 0.89 10.85
CA GLY A 12 6.58 2.24 10.98
C GLY A 12 5.82 3.33 10.20
N ALA A 13 4.56 3.09 9.84
CA ALA A 13 3.68 4.14 9.31
C ALA A 13 3.69 5.36 10.25
N LYS A 14 4.00 6.54 9.68
CA LYS A 14 4.27 7.76 10.47
C LYS A 14 3.00 8.61 10.70
N ARG A 15 1.83 7.98 10.80
CA ARG A 15 0.56 8.67 10.99
C ARG A 15 0.55 9.58 12.23
N SER A 16 1.28 9.21 13.28
CA SER A 16 1.46 10.03 14.47
C SER A 16 2.13 11.39 14.25
N LEU A 17 2.86 11.53 13.11
CA LEU A 17 3.52 12.78 12.74
C LEU A 17 2.59 13.77 12.01
N VAL A 18 1.41 13.34 11.57
CA VAL A 18 0.49 14.19 10.78
C VAL A 18 0.21 15.51 11.49
N GLY A 19 -0.17 15.46 12.75
CA GLY A 19 -0.46 16.69 13.51
C GLY A 19 0.74 17.64 13.67
N TYR A 20 1.94 17.07 13.81
CA TYR A 20 3.16 17.87 13.90
C TYR A 20 3.50 18.52 12.54
N ILE A 21 3.42 17.76 11.45
CA ILE A 21 3.70 18.28 10.10
C ILE A 21 2.63 19.31 9.71
N ASP A 22 1.38 19.08 10.03
CA ASP A 22 0.29 20.03 9.80
C ASP A 22 0.56 21.38 10.48
N ALA A 23 0.95 21.36 11.75
CA ALA A 23 1.33 22.57 12.50
C ALA A 23 2.55 23.28 11.89
N LEU A 24 3.54 22.52 11.39
CA LEU A 24 4.69 23.09 10.69
C LEU A 24 4.29 23.79 9.38
N LEU A 25 3.41 23.18 8.58
CA LEU A 25 2.91 23.77 7.34
C LEU A 25 2.20 25.10 7.63
N GLU A 26 1.35 25.13 8.66
CA GLU A 26 0.63 26.33 9.07
C GLU A 26 1.57 27.43 9.58
N ALA A 27 2.49 27.08 10.48
CA ALA A 27 3.44 28.04 11.07
C ALA A 27 4.38 28.70 10.02
N ASN A 28 4.60 28.01 8.89
CA ASN A 28 5.45 28.52 7.79
C ASN A 28 4.66 29.06 6.60
N ASN A 29 3.32 29.20 6.71
CA ASN A 29 2.44 29.66 5.63
C ASN A 29 2.55 28.78 4.35
N LEU A 30 2.70 27.46 4.51
CA LEU A 30 2.84 26.48 3.44
C LEU A 30 1.57 25.68 3.16
N LEU A 31 0.42 26.11 3.69
CA LEU A 31 -0.86 25.47 3.38
C LEU A 31 -1.16 25.52 1.88
N GLY A 32 -1.64 24.41 1.33
CA GLY A 32 -1.90 24.27 -0.10
C GLY A 32 -0.65 24.02 -0.96
N CYS A 33 0.52 23.82 -0.37
CA CYS A 33 1.75 23.52 -1.10
C CYS A 33 1.72 22.16 -1.80
N THR A 34 2.73 21.89 -2.64
CA THR A 34 3.07 20.54 -3.09
C THR A 34 3.90 19.85 -2.01
N PHE A 35 3.42 18.73 -1.52
CA PHE A 35 4.09 17.92 -0.50
C PHE A 35 4.75 16.70 -1.15
N TYR A 36 6.04 16.53 -0.91
CA TYR A 36 6.81 15.39 -1.37
C TYR A 36 7.00 14.40 -0.22
N GLU A 37 6.56 13.15 -0.38
CA GLU A 37 6.78 12.07 0.59
C GLU A 37 7.80 11.08 0.02
N PRO A 38 9.11 11.27 0.29
CA PRO A 38 10.14 10.32 -0.08
C PRO A 38 10.03 9.06 0.79
N TYR A 39 10.24 7.89 0.17
CA TYR A 39 10.05 6.58 0.82
C TYR A 39 8.62 6.42 1.32
N ALA A 40 7.68 6.63 0.41
CA ALA A 40 6.25 6.77 0.70
C ALA A 40 5.66 5.61 1.52
N GLY A 41 6.09 4.36 1.26
CA GLY A 41 5.56 3.19 1.96
C GLY A 41 4.03 3.17 1.91
N SER A 42 3.40 3.36 3.07
CA SER A 42 1.93 3.48 3.16
C SER A 42 1.38 4.87 2.83
N ALA A 43 2.22 5.85 2.54
CA ALA A 43 1.84 7.25 2.26
C ALA A 43 0.90 7.87 3.33
N ALA A 44 1.01 7.42 4.57
CA ALA A 44 0.04 7.73 5.62
C ALA A 44 -0.02 9.21 5.99
N VAL A 45 1.10 9.93 5.85
CA VAL A 45 1.17 11.37 6.17
C VAL A 45 0.59 12.18 5.03
N GLY A 46 1.10 11.98 3.82
CA GLY A 46 0.67 12.76 2.65
C GLY A 46 -0.80 12.58 2.32
N LEU A 47 -1.30 11.35 2.37
CA LEU A 47 -2.71 11.07 2.14
C LEU A 47 -3.62 11.75 3.18
N GLU A 48 -3.25 11.70 4.45
CA GLU A 48 -4.04 12.35 5.52
C GLU A 48 -4.03 13.88 5.38
N LEU A 49 -2.87 14.47 5.05
CA LEU A 49 -2.77 15.92 4.80
C LEU A 49 -3.57 16.34 3.57
N LEU A 50 -3.54 15.55 2.49
CA LEU A 50 -4.31 15.81 1.27
C LEU A 50 -5.82 15.77 1.54
N GLN A 51 -6.30 14.76 2.27
CA GLN A 51 -7.70 14.63 2.63
C GLN A 51 -8.21 15.73 3.56
N ARG A 52 -7.33 16.27 4.40
CA ARG A 52 -7.63 17.42 5.24
C ARG A 52 -7.55 18.75 4.50
N ASN A 53 -7.26 18.74 3.21
CA ASN A 53 -7.01 19.94 2.39
C ASN A 53 -5.89 20.83 2.96
N ARG A 54 -4.89 20.24 3.61
CA ARG A 54 -3.75 20.97 4.15
C ARG A 54 -2.64 21.17 3.10
N ILE A 55 -2.59 20.29 2.10
CA ILE A 55 -1.72 20.36 0.93
C ILE A 55 -2.54 20.36 -0.35
N GLY A 56 -2.05 20.99 -1.40
CA GLY A 56 -2.73 21.06 -2.71
C GLY A 56 -2.39 19.89 -3.62
N HIS A 57 -1.14 19.39 -3.53
CA HIS A 57 -0.64 18.29 -4.33
C HIS A 57 0.23 17.36 -3.48
N LEU A 58 0.16 16.06 -3.79
CA LEU A 58 0.98 15.05 -3.15
C LEU A 58 1.83 14.34 -4.20
N VAL A 59 3.16 14.30 -3.98
CA VAL A 59 4.11 13.55 -4.80
C VAL A 59 4.69 12.43 -3.96
N LEU A 60 4.40 11.18 -4.35
CA LEU A 60 4.93 9.99 -3.70
C LEU A 60 6.19 9.52 -4.42
N CYS A 61 7.28 9.31 -3.66
CA CYS A 61 8.50 8.73 -4.17
C CYS A 61 8.74 7.39 -3.46
N GLU A 62 8.82 6.30 -4.22
CA GLU A 62 9.00 4.97 -3.67
C GLU A 62 10.07 4.21 -4.47
N LYS A 63 10.97 3.54 -3.76
CA LYS A 63 12.06 2.76 -4.36
C LYS A 63 11.67 1.31 -4.62
N ASP A 64 10.82 0.74 -3.77
CA ASP A 64 10.32 -0.62 -3.97
C ASP A 64 9.36 -0.64 -5.15
N ILE A 65 9.68 -1.43 -6.18
CA ILE A 65 8.93 -1.44 -7.43
C ILE A 65 7.49 -1.92 -7.26
N LEU A 66 7.24 -2.84 -6.32
CA LEU A 66 5.89 -3.34 -6.06
C LEU A 66 5.02 -2.28 -5.39
N LEU A 67 5.58 -1.51 -4.45
CA LEU A 67 4.87 -0.41 -3.81
C LEU A 67 4.71 0.78 -4.75
N TYR A 68 5.73 1.07 -5.58
CA TYR A 68 5.60 2.06 -6.64
C TYR A 68 4.47 1.71 -7.60
N ALA A 69 4.48 0.48 -8.13
CA ALA A 69 3.43 -0.01 -9.03
C ALA A 69 2.04 0.07 -8.39
N PHE A 70 1.94 -0.31 -7.11
CA PHE A 70 0.69 -0.22 -6.35
C PHE A 70 0.16 1.22 -6.32
N TRP A 71 0.97 2.19 -5.89
CA TRP A 71 0.52 3.59 -5.84
C TRP A 71 0.24 4.16 -7.22
N HIS A 72 1.04 3.79 -8.23
CA HIS A 72 0.76 4.19 -9.61
C HIS A 72 -0.63 3.71 -10.05
N CYS A 73 -0.95 2.43 -9.86
CA CYS A 73 -2.25 1.88 -10.25
C CYS A 73 -3.41 2.43 -9.41
N VAL A 74 -3.19 2.72 -8.12
CA VAL A 74 -4.21 3.40 -7.28
C VAL A 74 -4.65 4.74 -7.89
N PHE A 75 -3.73 5.51 -8.49
CA PHE A 75 -4.05 6.83 -9.02
C PHE A 75 -4.37 6.86 -10.52
N HIS A 76 -3.97 5.84 -11.28
CA HIS A 76 -4.05 5.88 -12.74
C HIS A 76 -4.81 4.70 -13.37
N ASP A 77 -5.01 3.61 -12.64
CA ASP A 77 -5.70 2.40 -13.12
C ASP A 77 -6.46 1.69 -12.00
N THR A 78 -7.18 2.49 -11.22
CA THR A 78 -7.88 2.04 -10.00
C THR A 78 -8.88 0.93 -10.30
N GLU A 79 -9.66 1.07 -11.37
CA GLU A 79 -10.71 0.11 -11.72
C GLU A 79 -10.13 -1.27 -12.02
N THR A 80 -9.08 -1.34 -12.84
CA THR A 80 -8.40 -2.61 -13.16
C THR A 80 -7.83 -3.25 -11.90
N LEU A 81 -7.21 -2.45 -11.02
CA LEU A 81 -6.67 -2.96 -9.76
C LEU A 81 -7.79 -3.51 -8.85
N CYS A 82 -8.90 -2.80 -8.70
CA CYS A 82 -10.05 -3.24 -7.91
C CYS A 82 -10.65 -4.54 -8.46
N ASN A 83 -10.81 -4.65 -9.78
CA ASN A 83 -11.31 -5.86 -10.42
C ASN A 83 -10.38 -7.06 -10.16
N LEU A 84 -9.07 -6.85 -10.23
CA LEU A 84 -8.09 -7.90 -9.95
C LEU A 84 -8.11 -8.32 -8.48
N ILE A 85 -8.24 -7.37 -7.55
CA ILE A 85 -8.41 -7.66 -6.11
C ILE A 85 -9.67 -8.50 -5.89
N GLU A 86 -10.79 -8.13 -6.49
CA GLU A 86 -12.06 -8.83 -6.31
C GLU A 86 -12.00 -10.25 -6.87
N ALA A 87 -11.45 -10.42 -8.05
CA ALA A 87 -11.41 -11.71 -8.75
C ALA A 87 -10.43 -12.73 -8.14
N THR A 88 -9.35 -12.26 -7.49
CA THR A 88 -8.26 -13.15 -7.07
C THR A 88 -8.54 -13.79 -5.71
N PRO A 89 -8.51 -15.12 -5.56
CA PRO A 89 -8.64 -15.80 -4.28
C PRO A 89 -7.40 -15.57 -3.39
N ILE A 90 -7.62 -15.46 -2.08
CA ILE A 90 -6.54 -15.23 -1.11
C ILE A 90 -6.14 -16.55 -0.48
N THR A 91 -5.23 -17.26 -1.13
CA THR A 91 -4.78 -18.61 -0.78
C THR A 91 -3.26 -18.73 -0.82
N ILE A 92 -2.76 -19.83 -0.27
CA ILE A 92 -1.33 -20.19 -0.37
C ILE A 92 -0.92 -20.46 -1.83
N ASP A 93 -1.81 -21.05 -2.62
CA ASP A 93 -1.53 -21.27 -4.04
C ASP A 93 -1.35 -19.94 -4.79
N THR A 94 -2.22 -18.97 -4.54
CA THR A 94 -2.06 -17.61 -5.05
C THR A 94 -0.75 -16.98 -4.54
N TRP A 95 -0.42 -17.17 -3.27
CA TRP A 95 0.84 -16.66 -2.71
C TRP A 95 2.07 -17.21 -3.45
N HIS A 96 2.08 -18.50 -3.75
CA HIS A 96 3.14 -19.12 -4.57
C HIS A 96 3.18 -18.56 -5.98
N GLN A 97 2.03 -18.31 -6.60
CA GLN A 97 1.94 -17.69 -7.94
C GLN A 97 2.50 -16.26 -7.96
N GLN A 98 2.39 -15.52 -6.85
CA GLN A 98 2.93 -14.16 -6.74
C GLN A 98 4.44 -14.12 -6.47
N LEU A 99 5.06 -15.20 -5.98
CA LEU A 99 6.48 -15.19 -5.61
C LEU A 99 7.46 -14.65 -6.66
N PRO A 100 7.31 -14.95 -7.98
CA PRO A 100 8.22 -14.42 -8.99
C PRO A 100 8.32 -12.89 -8.98
N TYR A 101 7.23 -12.18 -8.71
CA TYR A 101 7.23 -10.71 -8.68
C TYR A 101 8.11 -10.12 -7.56
N ARG A 102 8.35 -10.86 -6.47
CA ARG A 102 9.22 -10.40 -5.36
C ARG A 102 10.69 -10.30 -5.72
N GLU A 103 11.11 -11.02 -6.74
CA GLU A 103 12.50 -11.07 -7.19
C GLU A 103 12.76 -10.10 -8.34
N MET A 104 11.72 -9.47 -8.87
CA MET A 104 11.84 -8.46 -9.93
C MET A 104 12.45 -7.17 -9.37
N THR A 105 13.28 -6.53 -10.18
CA THR A 105 14.01 -5.32 -9.79
C THR A 105 13.76 -4.15 -10.75
N GLN A 106 13.05 -4.39 -11.86
CA GLN A 106 12.74 -3.41 -12.89
C GLN A 106 11.26 -3.50 -13.27
N LEU A 107 10.67 -2.36 -13.61
CA LEU A 107 9.24 -2.24 -13.91
C LEU A 107 8.82 -2.89 -15.24
N ASP A 108 9.75 -3.08 -16.15
CA ASP A 108 9.53 -3.69 -17.47
C ASP A 108 9.55 -5.23 -17.47
N GLN A 109 9.83 -5.86 -16.32
CA GLN A 109 9.86 -7.32 -16.19
C GLN A 109 8.46 -7.95 -16.13
N ALA A 110 7.41 -7.18 -15.86
CA ALA A 110 6.02 -7.64 -15.84
C ALA A 110 5.05 -6.45 -16.07
N PRO A 111 3.78 -6.74 -16.43
CA PRO A 111 2.74 -5.71 -16.45
C PRO A 111 2.63 -4.98 -15.11
N LEU A 112 2.54 -3.65 -15.16
CA LEU A 112 2.52 -2.80 -13.96
C LEU A 112 1.38 -3.17 -13.00
N ILE A 113 0.24 -3.57 -13.53
CA ILE A 113 -0.92 -3.99 -12.75
C ILE A 113 -0.66 -5.28 -11.94
N GLU A 114 0.13 -6.21 -12.50
CA GLU A 114 0.52 -7.44 -11.81
C GLU A 114 1.50 -7.15 -10.67
N LEU A 115 2.47 -6.26 -10.91
CA LEU A 115 3.38 -5.78 -9.87
C LEU A 115 2.62 -5.06 -8.75
N ALA A 116 1.65 -4.21 -9.11
CA ALA A 116 0.80 -3.49 -8.18
C ALA A 116 0.00 -4.44 -7.28
N PHE A 117 -0.64 -5.44 -7.89
CA PHE A 117 -1.39 -6.44 -7.16
C PHE A 117 -0.47 -7.27 -6.25
N ALA A 118 0.68 -7.73 -6.73
CA ALA A 118 1.66 -8.47 -5.93
C ALA A 118 2.11 -7.67 -4.71
N GLY A 119 2.37 -6.36 -4.85
CA GLY A 119 2.71 -5.47 -3.75
C GLY A 119 1.63 -5.42 -2.66
N LEU A 120 0.38 -5.17 -3.06
CA LEU A 120 -0.76 -5.21 -2.15
C LEU A 120 -0.94 -6.60 -1.53
N PHE A 121 -0.86 -7.65 -2.34
CA PHE A 121 -1.08 -9.02 -1.92
C PHE A 121 -0.09 -9.41 -0.82
N PHE A 122 1.21 -9.26 -1.03
CA PHE A 122 2.21 -9.55 -0.01
C PHE A 122 2.08 -8.65 1.22
N ASN A 123 1.79 -7.37 1.03
CA ASN A 123 1.58 -6.46 2.14
C ASN A 123 0.44 -6.91 3.06
N ARG A 124 -0.63 -7.46 2.50
CA ARG A 124 -1.80 -7.90 3.25
C ARG A 124 -1.72 -9.34 3.76
N THR A 125 -0.96 -10.19 3.10
CA THR A 125 -0.89 -11.63 3.42
C THR A 125 0.35 -12.03 4.20
N ASN A 126 1.43 -11.22 4.17
CA ASN A 126 2.66 -11.55 4.88
C ASN A 126 2.70 -11.00 6.31
N PHE A 127 3.54 -11.63 7.13
CA PHE A 127 3.75 -11.23 8.51
C PHE A 127 4.15 -9.75 8.59
N SER A 128 3.47 -9.00 9.43
CA SER A 128 3.66 -7.55 9.65
C SER A 128 3.57 -6.66 8.40
N GLY A 129 3.07 -7.16 7.27
CA GLY A 129 3.01 -6.41 6.02
C GLY A 129 4.35 -6.25 5.31
N ILE A 130 5.35 -7.03 5.69
CA ILE A 130 6.68 -7.01 5.08
C ILE A 130 6.63 -7.86 3.80
N LEU A 131 6.92 -7.25 2.65
CA LEU A 131 6.76 -7.90 1.33
C LEU A 131 7.58 -9.19 1.20
N LYS A 132 8.78 -9.24 1.79
CA LYS A 132 9.68 -10.40 1.74
C LYS A 132 9.54 -11.35 2.93
N ALA A 133 8.54 -11.16 3.79
CA ALA A 133 8.29 -12.07 4.90
C ALA A 133 7.52 -13.33 4.46
N ASN A 134 7.40 -14.28 5.38
CA ASN A 134 6.55 -15.45 5.21
C ASN A 134 5.06 -15.09 5.33
N PRO A 135 4.16 -15.91 4.75
CA PRO A 135 2.73 -15.67 4.85
C PRO A 135 2.23 -15.85 6.28
N ILE A 136 1.20 -15.08 6.64
CA ILE A 136 0.48 -15.28 7.89
C ILE A 136 -0.08 -16.72 7.92
N GLY A 137 0.09 -17.38 9.04
CA GLY A 137 -0.31 -18.79 9.17
C GLY A 137 0.78 -19.79 8.75
N GLY A 138 1.88 -19.30 8.15
CA GLY A 138 2.95 -20.13 7.59
C GLY A 138 2.55 -20.81 6.28
N ILE A 139 3.50 -21.49 5.65
CA ILE A 139 3.26 -22.18 4.36
C ILE A 139 2.21 -23.27 4.50
N ASN A 140 2.18 -23.98 5.60
CA ASN A 140 1.23 -25.09 5.85
C ASN A 140 -0.10 -24.61 6.45
N GLN A 141 -0.29 -23.33 6.67
CA GLN A 141 -1.50 -22.72 7.25
C GLN A 141 -2.00 -23.42 8.53
N THR A 142 -1.07 -23.77 9.42
CA THR A 142 -1.36 -24.52 10.65
C THR A 142 -1.59 -23.63 11.88
N SER A 143 -1.47 -22.32 11.74
CA SER A 143 -1.69 -21.40 12.86
C SER A 143 -3.16 -20.98 12.98
N GLN A 144 -3.50 -20.34 14.12
CA GLN A 144 -4.84 -19.83 14.39
C GLN A 144 -5.35 -18.82 13.34
N TYR A 145 -4.43 -18.07 12.69
CA TYR A 145 -4.78 -17.08 11.70
C TYR A 145 -4.33 -17.55 10.32
N GLY A 146 -5.26 -17.55 9.36
CA GLY A 146 -4.97 -17.84 7.95
C GLY A 146 -4.40 -16.66 7.20
N ILE A 147 -3.91 -16.93 5.99
CA ILE A 147 -3.29 -15.95 5.08
C ILE A 147 -4.23 -14.79 4.73
N ASP A 148 -5.54 -15.03 4.72
CA ASP A 148 -6.61 -14.10 4.36
C ASP A 148 -7.03 -13.16 5.50
N CYS A 149 -6.62 -13.45 6.74
CA CYS A 149 -7.12 -12.78 7.95
C CYS A 149 -6.94 -11.24 7.96
N ARG A 150 -6.07 -10.71 7.10
CA ARG A 150 -5.81 -9.28 6.95
C ARG A 150 -6.17 -8.73 5.55
N PHE A 151 -6.72 -9.57 4.69
CA PHE A 151 -7.10 -9.20 3.33
C PHE A 151 -8.62 -9.00 3.21
N ASN A 152 -9.12 -7.92 3.75
CA ASN A 152 -10.55 -7.57 3.64
C ASN A 152 -10.78 -6.80 2.34
N LYS A 153 -11.18 -7.50 1.26
CA LYS A 153 -11.41 -6.92 -0.06
C LYS A 153 -12.33 -5.70 -0.04
N PRO A 154 -13.55 -5.75 0.56
CA PRO A 154 -14.42 -4.58 0.61
C PRO A 154 -13.79 -3.34 1.23
N LYS A 155 -12.97 -3.51 2.29
CA LYS A 155 -12.27 -2.39 2.94
C LYS A 155 -11.06 -1.88 2.16
N ILE A 156 -10.49 -2.69 1.29
CA ILE A 156 -9.34 -2.30 0.45
C ILE A 156 -9.84 -1.54 -0.76
N ILE A 157 -10.97 -1.95 -1.34
CA ILE A 157 -11.57 -1.37 -2.55
C ILE A 157 -12.32 -0.05 -2.25
N ALA A 158 -12.95 0.07 -1.07
CA ALA A 158 -13.66 1.28 -0.64
C ALA A 158 -12.73 2.49 -0.42
#